data_27b7c924290c296527b3dc180e2399b9
#
_entry.id   27b7c924290c296527b3dc180e2399b9
#
_cell.length_a   1.000
_cell.length_b   1.000
_cell.length_c   1.000
_cell.angle_alpha   90.00
_cell.angle_beta   90.00
_cell.angle_gamma   90.00
#
_symmetry.space_group_name_H-M   'P 1'
#
loop_
_entity.id
_entity.type
_entity.pdbx_description
1 polymer ?
#
loop_
_entity_poly.entity_id
_entity_poly.type
_entity_poly.pdbx_seq_one_letter_code
_entity_poly.pdbx_strand_id
1 'polypeptide(L)'
;LPEDLNQQTVLSQGTSIGIAQSNAVAGVFDNGYTSENIVVTRVDPETNEISRQTITTNANDSAAEIAAQLNDLNHVTATASTYAVLDEINSSSPMTFTLNGENFTVGSPDNLAVSISQNANLAAMGISASSNGSQVTLTSTTGVDFEMQVTGGAGDNLSIAGENGSAITVSGADPIPQVTIGGTLAVVLDEGGTLTGSSDIFETLPQHYDTFLGMQITMSGAPAEGDVFEVNYNKDGDSDNRNILALGALQTEKVMFNGEATIRDAYSNLVNYIGTKTAEADVGSEAAKTLMDRAQDERDSISGVNLDEEAGNVIKYEQAYNASAQLIAVARSIFD
;
A
#
# COMPACT_ATOMS: atom_id res chain seq x y z
N LEU A 1 21.87 5.56 -12.81
CA LEU A 1 22.12 6.88 -12.26
C LEU A 1 21.20 7.83 -13.00
N PRO A 2 20.51 8.75 -12.33
CA PRO A 2 19.87 9.82 -13.05
C PRO A 2 20.95 10.52 -13.87
N GLU A 3 20.72 10.68 -15.15
CA GLU A 3 21.65 11.33 -16.05
C GLU A 3 21.85 12.81 -15.69
N ASP A 4 21.11 13.28 -14.67
CA ASP A 4 21.08 14.69 -14.29
C ASP A 4 21.20 14.85 -12.78
N LEU A 5 22.38 15.25 -12.33
CA LEU A 5 22.65 15.56 -10.91
C LEU A 5 22.13 16.95 -10.50
N ASN A 6 21.56 17.71 -11.43
CA ASN A 6 21.02 19.06 -11.22
C ASN A 6 19.48 19.08 -11.28
N GLN A 7 18.79 17.94 -11.06
CA GLN A 7 17.35 17.94 -10.96
C GLN A 7 16.90 18.71 -9.73
N GLN A 8 16.06 19.68 -9.94
CA GLN A 8 15.45 20.47 -8.89
C GLN A 8 14.11 19.83 -8.51
N THR A 9 13.95 19.40 -7.26
CA THR A 9 12.67 18.90 -6.77
C THR A 9 11.95 20.01 -6.03
N VAL A 10 10.78 20.36 -6.48
CA VAL A 10 9.88 21.30 -5.81
C VAL A 10 8.76 20.50 -5.17
N LEU A 11 8.64 20.55 -3.85
CA LEU A 11 7.52 19.95 -3.13
C LEU A 11 6.44 21.02 -2.93
N SER A 12 5.21 20.69 -3.25
CA SER A 12 4.10 21.56 -2.88
C SER A 12 3.88 21.49 -1.37
N GLN A 13 3.91 22.62 -0.71
CA GLN A 13 3.62 22.76 0.72
C GLN A 13 2.66 23.92 0.96
N GLY A 14 1.66 24.10 0.10
CA GLY A 14 0.64 25.13 0.30
C GLY A 14 -0.07 24.94 1.63
N THR A 15 -0.48 26.05 2.24
CA THR A 15 -1.14 26.06 3.55
C THR A 15 -2.44 25.27 3.61
N SER A 16 -3.04 24.99 2.43
CA SER A 16 -4.29 24.24 2.30
C SER A 16 -4.10 22.81 1.78
N ILE A 17 -2.91 22.46 1.33
CA ILE A 17 -2.65 21.21 0.61
C ILE A 17 -2.38 20.06 1.59
N GLY A 18 -3.02 18.91 1.34
CA GLY A 18 -2.93 17.76 2.23
C GLY A 18 -3.62 17.97 3.58
N ILE A 19 -4.42 19.02 3.72
CA ILE A 19 -5.15 19.37 4.95
C ILE A 19 -6.62 18.97 4.78
N ALA A 20 -7.21 18.39 5.81
CA ALA A 20 -8.64 18.16 5.86
C ALA A 20 -9.39 19.51 5.93
N GLN A 21 -10.32 19.73 5.00
CA GLN A 21 -11.11 20.96 4.92
C GLN A 21 -12.59 20.66 5.06
N SER A 22 -13.26 21.36 6.00
CA SER A 22 -14.71 21.34 6.11
C SER A 22 -15.33 22.16 4.99
N ASN A 23 -16.25 21.57 4.24
CA ASN A 23 -16.92 22.27 3.16
C ASN A 23 -18.07 23.13 3.66
N ALA A 24 -18.17 24.33 3.13
CA ALA A 24 -19.18 25.31 3.55
C ALA A 24 -20.53 25.17 2.82
N VAL A 25 -20.55 24.47 1.69
CA VAL A 25 -21.73 24.31 0.82
C VAL A 25 -21.94 22.84 0.52
N ALA A 26 -23.15 22.35 0.75
CA ALA A 26 -23.50 20.97 0.49
C ALA A 26 -23.32 20.62 -1.01
N GLY A 27 -22.63 19.51 -1.28
CA GLY A 27 -22.36 19.04 -2.64
C GLY A 27 -21.27 19.81 -3.39
N VAL A 28 -20.58 20.75 -2.71
CA VAL A 28 -19.39 21.41 -3.25
C VAL A 28 -18.21 20.96 -2.42
N PHE A 29 -17.24 20.36 -3.09
CA PHE A 29 -16.00 19.88 -2.48
C PHE A 29 -14.88 20.86 -2.84
N ASP A 30 -14.32 21.51 -1.81
CA ASP A 30 -13.24 22.48 -1.95
C ASP A 30 -11.96 21.84 -1.39
N ASN A 31 -10.97 21.67 -2.27
CA ASN A 31 -9.70 21.06 -1.92
C ASN A 31 -8.62 22.06 -1.49
N GLY A 32 -8.95 23.37 -1.53
CA GLY A 32 -8.07 24.47 -1.17
C GLY A 32 -7.10 24.91 -2.27
N TYR A 33 -7.11 24.25 -3.43
CA TYR A 33 -6.33 24.73 -4.58
C TYR A 33 -7.01 25.95 -5.21
N THR A 34 -6.22 27.01 -5.42
CA THR A 34 -6.67 28.23 -6.09
C THR A 34 -6.32 28.21 -7.57
N SER A 35 -7.02 29.06 -8.37
CA SER A 35 -6.65 29.26 -9.76
C SER A 35 -5.40 30.12 -9.84
N GLU A 36 -4.37 29.63 -10.52
CA GLU A 36 -3.12 30.35 -10.69
C GLU A 36 -2.39 30.03 -12.00
N ASN A 37 -1.37 30.87 -12.30
CA ASN A 37 -0.46 30.62 -13.41
C ASN A 37 0.85 30.07 -12.87
N ILE A 38 1.19 28.86 -13.25
CA ILE A 38 2.46 28.23 -12.94
C ILE A 38 3.37 28.38 -14.15
N VAL A 39 4.50 29.01 -13.96
CA VAL A 39 5.48 29.27 -15.03
C VAL A 39 6.71 28.42 -14.78
N VAL A 40 7.02 27.57 -15.74
CA VAL A 40 8.30 26.85 -15.80
C VAL A 40 9.23 27.64 -16.72
N THR A 41 10.35 28.06 -16.19
CA THR A 41 11.41 28.71 -16.96
C THR A 41 12.63 27.81 -16.95
N ARG A 42 13.19 27.52 -18.11
CA ARG A 42 14.45 26.79 -18.26
C ARG A 42 15.47 27.62 -19.01
N VAL A 43 16.67 27.65 -18.44
CA VAL A 43 17.86 28.16 -19.12
C VAL A 43 18.64 26.95 -19.60
N ASP A 44 18.74 26.75 -20.89
CA ASP A 44 19.51 25.65 -21.45
C ASP A 44 21.00 25.80 -21.07
N PRO A 45 21.61 24.83 -20.42
CA PRO A 45 22.97 24.93 -19.90
C PRO A 45 24.05 25.00 -21.01
N GLU A 46 23.72 24.50 -22.21
CA GLU A 46 24.68 24.50 -23.34
C GLU A 46 24.58 25.77 -24.22
N THR A 47 23.33 26.20 -24.46
CA THR A 47 23.07 27.31 -25.40
C THR A 47 22.78 28.65 -24.70
N ASN A 48 22.49 28.62 -23.38
CA ASN A 48 21.96 29.76 -22.61
C ASN A 48 20.62 30.30 -23.15
N GLU A 49 19.90 29.53 -23.94
CA GLU A 49 18.57 29.91 -24.41
C GLU A 49 17.56 29.79 -23.26
N ILE A 50 16.69 30.79 -23.18
CA ILE A 50 15.64 30.81 -22.15
C ILE A 50 14.32 30.36 -22.76
N SER A 51 13.77 29.26 -22.29
CA SER A 51 12.42 28.83 -22.61
C SER A 51 11.47 29.09 -21.43
N ARG A 52 10.23 29.46 -21.75
CA ARG A 52 9.17 29.64 -20.74
C ARG A 52 7.91 28.93 -21.20
N GLN A 53 7.35 28.13 -20.28
CA GLN A 53 6.10 27.44 -20.50
C GLN A 53 5.17 27.77 -19.31
N THR A 54 3.90 27.95 -19.58
CA THR A 54 2.93 28.35 -18.55
C THR A 54 1.73 27.42 -18.61
N ILE A 55 1.30 26.92 -17.45
CA ILE A 55 -0.01 26.32 -17.27
C ILE A 55 -0.88 27.25 -16.43
N THR A 56 -2.18 27.16 -16.60
CA THR A 56 -3.16 27.88 -15.77
C THR A 56 -4.05 26.83 -15.11
N THR A 57 -4.03 26.79 -13.77
CA THR A 57 -4.89 25.94 -12.99
C THR A 57 -6.24 26.62 -12.71
N ASN A 58 -7.26 25.85 -12.51
CA ASN A 58 -8.55 26.36 -12.01
C ASN A 58 -8.62 26.13 -10.49
N ALA A 59 -9.51 26.87 -9.84
CA ALA A 59 -9.83 26.57 -8.45
C ALA A 59 -10.40 25.16 -8.34
N ASN A 60 -9.95 24.41 -7.34
CA ASN A 60 -10.30 23.02 -7.08
C ASN A 60 -9.82 22.01 -8.15
N ASP A 61 -8.88 22.39 -9.04
CA ASP A 61 -8.15 21.36 -9.79
C ASP A 61 -7.43 20.45 -8.78
N SER A 62 -7.56 19.14 -8.93
CA SER A 62 -6.87 18.17 -8.08
C SER A 62 -5.36 18.17 -8.34
N ALA A 63 -4.58 17.68 -7.37
CA ALA A 63 -3.14 17.49 -7.59
C ALA A 63 -2.85 16.59 -8.80
N ALA A 64 -3.73 15.61 -9.08
CA ALA A 64 -3.65 14.75 -10.25
C ALA A 64 -3.77 15.54 -11.56
N GLU A 65 -4.74 16.45 -11.64
CA GLU A 65 -4.96 17.31 -12.84
C GLU A 65 -3.82 18.29 -13.04
N ILE A 66 -3.33 18.91 -11.96
CA ILE A 66 -2.19 19.82 -12.02
C ILE A 66 -0.92 19.06 -12.42
N ALA A 67 -0.68 17.87 -11.87
CA ALA A 67 0.46 17.03 -12.26
C ALA A 67 0.37 16.62 -13.73
N ALA A 68 -0.82 16.29 -14.23
CA ALA A 68 -1.02 15.99 -15.66
C ALA A 68 -0.67 17.18 -16.54
N GLN A 69 -1.15 18.38 -16.20
CA GLN A 69 -0.84 19.61 -16.95
C GLN A 69 0.67 19.93 -16.92
N LEU A 70 1.33 19.71 -15.77
CA LEU A 70 2.78 19.90 -15.65
C LEU A 70 3.57 18.89 -16.48
N ASN A 71 3.12 17.65 -16.51
CA ASN A 71 3.75 16.59 -17.31
C ASN A 71 3.58 16.77 -18.84
N ASP A 72 2.65 17.61 -19.27
CA ASP A 72 2.53 18.01 -20.67
C ASP A 72 3.62 19.01 -21.09
N LEU A 73 4.32 19.60 -20.12
CA LEU A 73 5.43 20.50 -20.37
C LEU A 73 6.72 19.72 -20.64
N ASN A 74 7.62 20.31 -21.42
CA ASN A 74 8.94 19.74 -21.61
C ASN A 74 9.81 19.99 -20.37
N HIS A 75 10.66 19.04 -20.03
CA HIS A 75 11.64 19.17 -18.94
C HIS A 75 11.03 19.28 -17.54
N VAL A 76 9.83 18.73 -17.37
CA VAL A 76 9.11 18.70 -16.10
C VAL A 76 8.60 17.27 -15.86
N THR A 77 8.77 16.80 -14.66
CA THR A 77 8.12 15.56 -14.19
C THR A 77 7.39 15.88 -12.90
N ALA A 78 6.08 15.72 -12.89
CA ALA A 78 5.24 15.92 -11.72
C ALA A 78 4.59 14.60 -11.31
N THR A 79 4.58 14.34 -10.02
CA THR A 79 3.85 13.24 -9.39
C THR A 79 2.92 13.80 -8.33
N ALA A 80 1.79 13.14 -8.15
CA ALA A 80 0.82 13.54 -7.15
C ALA A 80 0.40 12.35 -6.30
N SER A 81 0.07 12.62 -5.04
CA SER A 81 -0.44 11.61 -4.11
C SER A 81 -1.42 12.26 -3.15
N THR A 82 -2.35 11.47 -2.60
CA THR A 82 -3.26 11.92 -1.56
C THR A 82 -3.24 10.94 -0.40
N TYR A 83 -3.25 11.48 0.81
CA TYR A 83 -3.20 10.70 2.03
C TYR A 83 -4.26 11.20 3.02
N ALA A 84 -4.95 10.27 3.69
CA ALA A 84 -5.86 10.57 4.78
C ALA A 84 -5.86 9.47 5.83
N VAL A 85 -6.14 9.86 7.06
CA VAL A 85 -6.40 8.96 8.19
C VAL A 85 -7.81 9.19 8.69
N LEU A 86 -8.58 8.13 8.79
CA LEU A 86 -9.89 8.09 9.41
C LEU A 86 -9.72 7.46 10.80
N ASP A 87 -10.02 8.21 11.83
CA ASP A 87 -9.87 7.81 13.24
C ASP A 87 -11.16 8.05 14.01
N GLU A 88 -11.21 7.59 15.27
CA GLU A 88 -12.35 7.79 16.15
C GLU A 88 -13.69 7.44 15.47
N ILE A 89 -13.71 6.29 14.78
CA ILE A 89 -14.89 5.82 14.04
C ILE A 89 -15.95 5.38 15.06
N ASN A 90 -16.87 6.29 15.39
CA ASN A 90 -17.98 6.01 16.29
C ASN A 90 -19.27 5.86 15.49
N SER A 91 -19.90 4.70 15.58
CA SER A 91 -21.17 4.41 14.93
C SER A 91 -22.12 3.81 15.95
N SER A 92 -23.16 4.56 16.32
CA SER A 92 -24.23 4.14 17.22
C SER A 92 -25.44 3.55 16.47
N SER A 93 -25.49 3.78 15.15
CA SER A 93 -26.48 3.31 14.19
C SER A 93 -25.78 3.00 12.87
N PRO A 94 -26.44 2.46 11.85
CA PRO A 94 -25.83 2.32 10.54
C PRO A 94 -25.38 3.67 9.99
N MET A 95 -24.10 3.98 10.12
CA MET A 95 -23.47 5.15 9.54
C MET A 95 -23.05 4.85 8.11
N THR A 96 -23.29 5.77 7.21
CA THR A 96 -22.81 5.68 5.83
C THR A 96 -21.65 6.66 5.66
N PHE A 97 -20.54 6.15 5.19
CA PHE A 97 -19.38 6.92 4.74
C PHE A 97 -19.36 6.93 3.22
N THR A 98 -19.31 8.09 2.62
CA THR A 98 -19.18 8.26 1.18
C THR A 98 -17.78 8.75 0.86
N LEU A 99 -17.12 8.13 -0.10
CA LEU A 99 -15.80 8.51 -0.60
C LEU A 99 -15.88 8.60 -2.12
N ASN A 100 -15.61 9.77 -2.67
CA ASN A 100 -15.65 10.04 -4.11
C ASN A 100 -16.92 9.48 -4.79
N GLY A 101 -18.07 9.69 -4.16
CA GLY A 101 -19.38 9.24 -4.65
C GLY A 101 -19.75 7.80 -4.34
N GLU A 102 -18.83 6.98 -3.82
CA GLU A 102 -19.08 5.59 -3.44
C GLU A 102 -19.49 5.47 -1.96
N ASN A 103 -20.56 4.71 -1.70
CA ASN A 103 -21.17 4.60 -0.38
C ASN A 103 -20.72 3.31 0.34
N PHE A 104 -20.32 3.46 1.59
CA PHE A 104 -19.91 2.37 2.48
C PHE A 104 -20.68 2.40 3.79
N THR A 105 -21.20 1.24 4.20
CA THR A 105 -21.75 1.10 5.54
C THR A 105 -20.59 0.93 6.51
N VAL A 106 -20.49 1.82 7.48
CA VAL A 106 -19.40 1.81 8.45
C VAL A 106 -19.68 0.76 9.52
N GLY A 107 -18.76 -0.19 9.61
CA GLY A 107 -18.70 -1.21 10.64
C GLY A 107 -17.41 -1.06 11.47
N SER A 108 -16.57 -2.08 11.46
CA SER A 108 -15.21 -1.95 12.00
C SER A 108 -14.27 -1.26 11.00
N PRO A 109 -13.17 -0.64 11.47
CA PRO A 109 -12.14 -0.08 10.59
C PRO A 109 -11.62 -1.07 9.55
N ASP A 110 -11.41 -2.34 9.94
CA ASP A 110 -10.94 -3.38 9.03
C ASP A 110 -11.93 -3.67 7.90
N ASN A 111 -13.23 -3.77 8.23
CA ASN A 111 -14.26 -4.00 7.23
C ASN A 111 -14.41 -2.82 6.28
N LEU A 112 -14.31 -1.60 6.79
CA LEU A 112 -14.36 -0.39 5.97
C LEU A 112 -13.18 -0.35 4.99
N ALA A 113 -11.96 -0.58 5.47
CA ALA A 113 -10.76 -0.60 4.64
C ALA A 113 -10.83 -1.67 3.54
N VAL A 114 -11.31 -2.88 3.86
CA VAL A 114 -11.51 -3.96 2.88
C VAL A 114 -12.55 -3.56 1.83
N SER A 115 -13.68 -2.99 2.27
CA SER A 115 -14.76 -2.59 1.35
C SER A 115 -14.31 -1.49 0.38
N ILE A 116 -13.54 -0.52 0.87
CA ILE A 116 -12.97 0.54 0.04
C ILE A 116 -11.98 -0.06 -0.97
N SER A 117 -11.04 -0.90 -0.50
CA SER A 117 -10.01 -1.48 -1.37
C SER A 117 -10.57 -2.46 -2.42
N GLN A 118 -11.75 -3.03 -2.20
CA GLN A 118 -12.43 -3.91 -3.15
C GLN A 118 -13.34 -3.15 -4.13
N ASN A 119 -13.53 -1.85 -3.94
CA ASN A 119 -14.35 -1.04 -4.84
C ASN A 119 -13.59 -0.76 -6.14
N ALA A 120 -14.13 -1.23 -7.27
CA ALA A 120 -13.48 -1.13 -8.57
C ALA A 120 -13.37 0.32 -9.08
N ASN A 121 -14.35 1.19 -8.73
CA ASN A 121 -14.33 2.59 -9.15
C ASN A 121 -13.23 3.36 -8.40
N LEU A 122 -13.08 3.14 -7.10
CA LEU A 122 -12.01 3.75 -6.31
C LEU A 122 -10.62 3.22 -6.72
N ALA A 123 -10.52 1.92 -7.00
CA ALA A 123 -9.28 1.33 -7.51
C ALA A 123 -8.88 1.92 -8.87
N ALA A 124 -9.84 2.22 -9.74
CA ALA A 124 -9.58 2.90 -11.03
C ALA A 124 -9.08 4.35 -10.85
N MET A 125 -9.43 5.00 -9.73
CA MET A 125 -8.91 6.32 -9.34
C MET A 125 -7.55 6.23 -8.61
N GLY A 126 -7.00 5.04 -8.45
CA GLY A 126 -5.76 4.82 -7.70
C GLY A 126 -5.94 4.91 -6.17
N ILE A 127 -7.17 4.85 -5.68
CA ILE A 127 -7.49 4.92 -4.26
C ILE A 127 -7.45 3.53 -3.64
N SER A 128 -6.76 3.42 -2.51
CA SER A 128 -6.70 2.21 -1.69
C SER A 128 -6.84 2.55 -0.21
N ALA A 129 -7.21 1.54 0.58
CA ALA A 129 -7.36 1.68 2.02
C ALA A 129 -6.67 0.55 2.76
N SER A 130 -6.11 0.85 3.93
CA SER A 130 -5.58 -0.14 4.86
C SER A 130 -6.05 0.19 6.28
N SER A 131 -6.07 -0.81 7.15
CA SER A 131 -6.44 -0.61 8.56
C SER A 131 -5.38 -1.19 9.49
N ASN A 132 -5.23 -0.57 10.65
CA ASN A 132 -4.45 -1.10 11.78
C ASN A 132 -5.33 -1.64 12.92
N GLY A 133 -6.63 -1.82 12.66
CA GLY A 133 -7.64 -2.27 13.63
C GLY A 133 -8.33 -1.13 14.38
N SER A 134 -7.76 0.07 14.41
CA SER A 134 -8.33 1.26 15.07
C SER A 134 -8.63 2.38 14.09
N GLN A 135 -7.79 2.54 13.10
CA GLN A 135 -7.82 3.59 12.10
C GLN A 135 -7.86 2.99 10.70
N VAL A 136 -8.40 3.77 9.76
CA VAL A 136 -8.29 3.47 8.32
C VAL A 136 -7.41 4.53 7.67
N THR A 137 -6.39 4.07 6.95
CA THR A 137 -5.54 4.93 6.14
C THR A 137 -5.99 4.83 4.69
N LEU A 138 -6.30 5.97 4.08
CA LEU A 138 -6.60 6.11 2.65
C LEU A 138 -5.36 6.64 1.94
N THR A 139 -5.07 6.07 0.78
CA THR A 139 -3.97 6.54 -0.08
C THR A 139 -4.43 6.58 -1.52
N SER A 140 -4.01 7.62 -2.24
CA SER A 140 -4.10 7.68 -3.71
C SER A 140 -2.71 7.90 -4.28
N THR A 141 -2.33 7.08 -5.25
CA THR A 141 -1.06 7.19 -5.98
C THR A 141 -1.17 8.09 -7.20
N THR A 142 -2.37 8.57 -7.51
CA THR A 142 -2.64 9.47 -8.63
C THR A 142 -2.81 10.93 -8.20
N GLY A 143 -3.05 11.18 -6.91
CA GLY A 143 -3.26 12.53 -6.39
C GLY A 143 -4.67 13.09 -6.61
N VAL A 144 -5.66 12.22 -6.84
CA VAL A 144 -7.08 12.63 -6.84
C VAL A 144 -7.49 13.04 -5.43
N ASP A 145 -8.38 14.00 -5.34
CA ASP A 145 -8.89 14.48 -4.06
C ASP A 145 -9.72 13.40 -3.36
N PHE A 146 -9.72 13.42 -2.05
CA PHE A 146 -10.67 12.64 -1.26
C PHE A 146 -11.87 13.51 -0.90
N GLU A 147 -12.96 13.28 -1.58
CA GLU A 147 -14.26 13.88 -1.30
C GLU A 147 -15.04 12.97 -0.35
N MET A 148 -15.17 13.38 0.90
CA MET A 148 -15.72 12.55 1.96
C MET A 148 -16.99 13.15 2.54
N GLN A 149 -17.96 12.28 2.82
CA GLN A 149 -19.21 12.67 3.49
C GLN A 149 -19.60 11.58 4.50
N VAL A 150 -20.14 12.02 5.62
CA VAL A 150 -20.69 11.14 6.67
C VAL A 150 -22.20 11.38 6.76
N THR A 151 -22.97 10.29 6.79
CA THR A 151 -24.42 10.35 6.99
C THR A 151 -24.81 9.38 8.12
N GLY A 152 -25.53 9.88 9.11
CA GLY A 152 -25.91 9.09 10.27
C GLY A 152 -26.65 9.92 11.34
N GLY A 153 -26.67 9.44 12.55
CA GLY A 153 -27.22 10.13 13.71
C GLY A 153 -26.20 11.04 14.42
N ALA A 154 -26.67 11.77 15.44
CA ALA A 154 -25.82 12.68 16.23
C ALA A 154 -24.68 11.97 17.00
N GLY A 155 -24.77 10.65 17.20
CA GLY A 155 -23.72 9.85 17.84
C GLY A 155 -22.74 9.21 16.83
N ASP A 156 -23.00 9.38 15.55
CA ASP A 156 -22.18 8.83 14.49
C ASP A 156 -21.19 9.91 14.06
N ASN A 157 -19.90 9.70 14.33
CA ASN A 157 -18.86 10.66 14.01
C ASN A 157 -17.58 9.96 13.53
N LEU A 158 -16.78 10.71 12.83
CA LEU A 158 -15.54 10.27 12.22
C LEU A 158 -14.53 11.43 12.27
N SER A 159 -13.34 11.16 12.76
CA SER A 159 -12.21 12.09 12.74
C SER A 159 -11.39 11.87 11.47
N ILE A 160 -11.18 12.92 10.68
CA ILE A 160 -10.50 12.87 9.39
C ILE A 160 -9.30 13.80 9.41
N ALA A 161 -8.13 13.26 9.14
CA ALA A 161 -6.89 14.03 9.02
C ALA A 161 -6.24 13.78 7.66
N GLY A 162 -5.69 14.84 7.05
CA GLY A 162 -4.82 14.71 5.89
C GLY A 162 -3.37 14.46 6.30
N GLU A 163 -2.47 14.51 5.33
CA GLU A 163 -1.02 14.42 5.56
C GLU A 163 -0.53 15.59 6.43
N ASN A 164 -1.13 16.76 6.22
CA ASN A 164 -0.82 18.00 6.93
C ASN A 164 -2.04 18.47 7.74
N GLY A 165 -1.79 19.34 8.70
CA GLY A 165 -2.84 19.98 9.48
C GLY A 165 -3.44 19.13 10.59
N SER A 166 -4.53 19.64 11.16
CA SER A 166 -5.25 19.01 12.26
C SER A 166 -6.42 18.17 11.74
N ALA A 167 -6.77 17.13 12.49
CA ALA A 167 -7.96 16.35 12.20
C ALA A 167 -9.25 17.18 12.35
N ILE A 168 -10.22 16.89 11.50
CA ILE A 168 -11.59 17.43 11.57
C ILE A 168 -12.52 16.29 11.97
N THR A 169 -13.31 16.50 12.99
CA THR A 169 -14.37 15.57 13.36
C THR A 169 -15.67 15.95 12.64
N VAL A 170 -16.22 15.01 11.90
CA VAL A 170 -17.49 15.16 11.16
C VAL A 170 -18.53 14.28 11.81
N SER A 171 -19.73 14.86 12.07
CA SER A 171 -20.88 14.11 12.58
C SER A 171 -21.91 13.89 11.47
N GLY A 172 -22.53 12.71 11.47
CA GLY A 172 -23.65 12.44 10.56
C GLY A 172 -24.87 13.33 10.74
N ALA A 173 -24.94 14.10 11.86
CA ALA A 173 -25.98 15.08 12.14
C ALA A 173 -25.57 16.52 11.75
N ASP A 174 -24.36 16.75 11.28
CA ASP A 174 -23.92 18.08 10.85
C ASP A 174 -24.76 18.55 9.64
N PRO A 175 -25.03 19.85 9.53
CA PRO A 175 -25.77 20.38 8.38
C PRO A 175 -25.09 20.12 7.04
N ILE A 176 -23.75 20.10 7.05
CA ILE A 176 -22.90 19.81 5.89
C ILE A 176 -21.79 18.87 6.34
N PRO A 177 -22.05 17.56 6.44
CA PRO A 177 -21.10 16.59 6.99
C PRO A 177 -20.09 16.17 5.91
N GLN A 178 -19.38 17.13 5.33
CA GLN A 178 -18.50 16.94 4.20
C GLN A 178 -17.10 17.46 4.50
N VAL A 179 -16.09 16.70 4.09
CA VAL A 179 -14.67 17.05 4.20
C VAL A 179 -13.99 16.71 2.89
N THR A 180 -13.10 17.58 2.44
CA THR A 180 -12.23 17.32 1.30
C THR A 180 -10.77 17.35 1.74
N ILE A 181 -9.97 16.49 1.15
CA ILE A 181 -8.51 16.53 1.26
C ILE A 181 -7.96 16.56 -0.16
N GLY A 182 -7.29 17.65 -0.50
CA GLY A 182 -6.54 17.78 -1.74
C GLY A 182 -5.23 16.97 -1.66
N GLY A 183 -4.79 16.47 -2.80
CA GLY A 183 -3.51 15.77 -2.91
C GLY A 183 -2.31 16.71 -2.78
N THR A 184 -1.13 16.13 -2.67
CA THR A 184 0.17 16.83 -2.69
C THR A 184 0.88 16.58 -4.02
N LEU A 185 1.70 17.55 -4.43
CA LEU A 185 2.46 17.52 -5.67
C LEU A 185 3.96 17.47 -5.38
N ALA A 186 4.68 16.62 -6.10
CA ALA A 186 6.14 16.65 -6.19
C ALA A 186 6.53 16.91 -7.63
N VAL A 187 7.30 17.97 -7.88
CA VAL A 187 7.72 18.39 -9.20
C VAL A 187 9.23 18.31 -9.31
N VAL A 188 9.70 17.65 -10.35
CA VAL A 188 11.12 17.55 -10.70
C VAL A 188 11.32 18.29 -12.01
N LEU A 189 12.30 19.19 -12.04
CA LEU A 189 12.69 19.96 -13.22
C LEU A 189 14.05 19.50 -13.70
N ASP A 190 14.25 19.49 -15.00
CA ASP A 190 15.56 19.28 -15.60
C ASP A 190 16.51 20.44 -15.29
N GLU A 191 17.79 20.21 -15.53
CA GLU A 191 18.86 21.19 -15.33
C GLU A 191 18.52 22.57 -15.91
N GLY A 192 18.77 23.61 -15.12
CA GLY A 192 18.45 24.99 -15.48
C GLY A 192 16.97 25.38 -15.40
N GLY A 193 16.13 24.43 -14.93
CA GLY A 193 14.71 24.66 -14.72
C GLY A 193 14.42 25.43 -13.43
N THR A 194 13.46 26.35 -13.49
CA THR A 194 12.86 27.01 -12.32
C THR A 194 11.36 27.04 -12.47
N LEU A 195 10.66 26.89 -11.36
CA LEU A 195 9.21 26.94 -11.31
C LEU A 195 8.80 28.15 -10.47
N THR A 196 7.88 28.93 -10.99
CA THR A 196 7.26 30.06 -10.27
C THR A 196 5.75 29.91 -10.34
N GLY A 197 5.10 30.01 -9.20
CA GLY A 197 3.66 30.00 -9.03
C GLY A 197 3.29 30.90 -7.87
N SER A 198 2.02 30.88 -7.45
CA SER A 198 1.63 31.56 -6.23
C SER A 198 2.03 30.74 -4.98
N SER A 199 2.03 31.42 -3.83
CA SER A 199 2.32 30.79 -2.54
C SER A 199 1.24 29.80 -2.06
N ASP A 200 0.15 29.64 -2.79
CA ASP A 200 -0.96 28.80 -2.36
C ASP A 200 -0.75 27.31 -2.73
N ILE A 201 -0.16 27.03 -3.88
CA ILE A 201 0.22 25.66 -4.28
C ILE A 201 1.66 25.35 -3.86
N PHE A 202 2.55 26.31 -4.02
CA PHE A 202 3.97 26.17 -3.67
C PHE A 202 4.32 27.21 -2.62
N GLU A 203 4.21 26.84 -1.35
CA GLU A 203 4.62 27.73 -0.25
C GLU A 203 6.12 28.04 -0.38
N THR A 204 6.45 29.34 -0.51
CA THR A 204 7.82 29.83 -0.61
C THR A 204 8.75 28.80 -1.24
N LEU A 205 8.89 28.89 -2.55
CA LEU A 205 9.78 28.03 -3.33
C LEU A 205 10.92 27.56 -2.44
N PRO A 206 11.04 26.27 -2.17
CA PRO A 206 12.19 25.80 -1.45
C PRO A 206 13.37 26.41 -2.16
N GLN A 207 14.15 27.17 -1.42
CA GLN A 207 15.43 27.66 -1.84
C GLN A 207 16.04 26.55 -2.69
N HIS A 208 16.46 26.82 -3.90
CA HIS A 208 17.16 25.90 -4.74
C HIS A 208 17.94 24.89 -3.88
N TYR A 209 17.38 23.70 -3.71
CA TYR A 209 18.20 22.58 -3.35
C TYR A 209 18.88 22.14 -4.64
N ASP A 210 19.87 22.92 -5.05
CA ASP A 210 20.92 22.31 -5.83
C ASP A 210 21.38 21.14 -4.98
N THR A 211 20.95 19.95 -5.33
CA THR A 211 21.50 18.73 -4.76
C THR A 211 22.90 18.56 -5.34
N PHE A 212 23.76 19.54 -5.06
CA PHE A 212 25.17 19.31 -5.13
C PHE A 212 25.45 18.31 -4.05
N LEU A 213 25.66 17.07 -4.44
CA LEU A 213 26.52 16.20 -3.65
C LEU A 213 27.81 17.00 -3.51
N GLY A 214 27.96 17.69 -2.38
CA GLY A 214 29.05 18.62 -2.14
C GLY A 214 30.35 17.95 -2.49
N MET A 215 30.95 18.35 -3.61
CA MET A 215 32.22 17.83 -4.03
C MET A 215 33.27 18.57 -3.23
N GLN A 216 33.87 17.89 -2.26
CA GLN A 216 35.02 18.42 -1.56
C GLN A 216 36.25 18.15 -2.41
N ILE A 217 36.78 19.20 -3.05
CA ILE A 217 38.02 19.14 -3.80
C ILE A 217 39.16 19.56 -2.87
N THR A 218 40.08 18.63 -2.59
CA THR A 218 41.32 18.95 -1.90
C THR A 218 42.39 19.20 -2.93
N MET A 219 42.81 20.46 -3.07
CA MET A 219 43.94 20.81 -3.95
C MET A 219 45.23 20.82 -3.16
N SER A 220 46.24 20.22 -3.74
CA SER A 220 47.62 20.27 -3.22
C SER A 220 48.51 21.01 -4.20
N GLY A 221 49.27 21.97 -3.71
CA GLY A 221 50.11 22.86 -4.52
C GLY A 221 49.71 24.32 -4.35
N ALA A 222 50.44 25.24 -4.98
CA ALA A 222 50.10 26.66 -5.05
C ALA A 222 49.57 26.97 -6.45
N PRO A 223 48.27 27.24 -6.61
CA PRO A 223 47.73 27.68 -7.91
C PRO A 223 48.36 28.99 -8.33
N ALA A 224 48.66 29.12 -9.63
CA ALA A 224 49.16 30.36 -10.23
C ALA A 224 48.00 31.19 -10.78
N GLU A 225 48.18 32.49 -10.96
CA GLU A 225 47.19 33.35 -11.57
C GLU A 225 46.96 32.92 -13.03
N GLY A 226 45.68 32.56 -13.33
CA GLY A 226 45.26 32.07 -14.65
C GLY A 226 45.08 30.53 -14.71
N ASP A 227 45.34 29.80 -13.64
CA ASP A 227 45.01 28.36 -13.58
C ASP A 227 43.50 28.18 -13.57
N VAL A 228 43.01 27.36 -14.48
CA VAL A 228 41.60 27.00 -14.58
C VAL A 228 41.42 25.54 -14.15
N PHE A 229 40.58 25.31 -13.15
CA PHE A 229 40.20 23.97 -12.71
C PHE A 229 38.79 23.71 -13.18
N GLU A 230 38.63 22.81 -14.13
CA GLU A 230 37.35 22.45 -14.69
C GLU A 230 36.80 21.21 -13.97
N VAL A 231 35.61 21.33 -13.42
CA VAL A 231 34.90 20.23 -12.77
C VAL A 231 33.69 19.92 -13.62
N ASN A 232 33.77 18.83 -14.38
CA ASN A 232 32.71 18.37 -15.25
C ASN A 232 32.13 17.04 -14.78
N TYR A 233 30.92 16.75 -15.21
CA TYR A 233 30.31 15.44 -15.01
C TYR A 233 31.11 14.38 -15.77
N ASN A 234 31.27 13.21 -15.12
CA ASN A 234 31.80 12.03 -15.79
C ASN A 234 30.74 11.43 -16.71
N LYS A 235 30.51 12.05 -17.86
CA LYS A 235 29.48 11.65 -18.84
C LYS A 235 29.69 10.25 -19.38
N ASP A 236 30.92 9.77 -19.38
CA ASP A 236 31.28 8.47 -19.94
C ASP A 236 31.33 7.38 -18.86
N GLY A 237 31.13 7.73 -17.59
CA GLY A 237 31.11 6.78 -16.47
C GLY A 237 32.43 6.07 -16.19
N ASP A 238 33.51 6.49 -16.86
CA ASP A 238 34.82 5.88 -16.72
C ASP A 238 35.42 6.17 -15.33
N SER A 239 35.84 5.11 -14.65
CA SER A 239 36.50 5.16 -13.33
C SER A 239 35.61 5.62 -12.16
N ASP A 240 34.30 5.74 -12.34
CA ASP A 240 33.37 6.01 -11.24
C ASP A 240 32.91 4.68 -10.59
N ASN A 241 33.46 4.36 -9.45
CA ASN A 241 33.12 3.15 -8.70
C ASN A 241 32.21 3.41 -7.49
N ARG A 242 31.67 4.63 -7.31
CA ARG A 242 30.88 5.04 -6.14
C ARG A 242 29.64 4.17 -5.95
N ASN A 243 28.94 3.83 -7.04
CA ASN A 243 27.76 2.98 -6.97
C ASN A 243 28.10 1.54 -6.59
N ILE A 244 29.22 1.02 -7.09
CA ILE A 244 29.67 -0.33 -6.73
C ILE A 244 30.09 -0.36 -5.26
N LEU A 245 30.76 0.68 -4.78
CA LEU A 245 31.15 0.82 -3.37
C LEU A 245 29.90 0.99 -2.48
N ALA A 246 28.91 1.80 -2.88
CA ALA A 246 27.65 1.95 -2.17
C ALA A 246 26.85 0.63 -2.14
N LEU A 247 26.82 -0.10 -3.26
CA LEU A 247 26.21 -1.43 -3.33
C LEU A 247 26.96 -2.44 -2.43
N GLY A 248 28.27 -2.36 -2.38
CA GLY A 248 29.10 -3.16 -1.46
C GLY A 248 28.83 -2.82 0.01
N ALA A 249 28.64 -1.55 0.34
CA ALA A 249 28.33 -1.09 1.67
C ALA A 249 26.96 -1.63 2.17
N LEU A 250 25.97 -1.74 1.29
CA LEU A 250 24.65 -2.32 1.61
C LEU A 250 24.74 -3.75 2.19
N GLN A 251 25.80 -4.48 1.88
CA GLN A 251 26.00 -5.83 2.44
C GLN A 251 26.16 -5.81 3.96
N THR A 252 26.76 -4.77 4.50
CA THR A 252 27.11 -4.65 5.93
C THR A 252 26.35 -3.55 6.64
N GLU A 253 25.70 -2.68 5.90
CA GLU A 253 24.92 -1.57 6.45
C GLU A 253 23.57 -2.04 6.97
N LYS A 254 23.16 -1.50 8.10
CA LYS A 254 21.89 -1.82 8.73
C LYS A 254 20.80 -0.95 8.13
N VAL A 255 20.15 -1.46 7.07
CA VAL A 255 19.08 -0.74 6.30
C VAL A 255 17.70 -1.35 6.52
N MET A 256 17.62 -2.46 7.26
CA MET A 256 16.34 -3.14 7.53
C MET A 256 15.88 -2.86 8.96
N PHE A 257 14.54 -2.92 9.17
CA PHE A 257 13.93 -2.72 10.49
C PHE A 257 14.35 -1.40 11.16
N ASN A 258 14.21 -0.29 10.44
CA ASN A 258 14.57 1.06 10.89
C ASN A 258 16.06 1.22 11.31
N GLY A 259 16.95 0.52 10.63
CA GLY A 259 18.40 0.62 10.89
C GLY A 259 18.92 -0.34 11.95
N GLU A 260 18.16 -1.37 12.33
CA GLU A 260 18.60 -2.33 13.36
C GLU A 260 19.28 -3.58 12.78
N ALA A 261 18.98 -3.94 11.53
CA ALA A 261 19.47 -5.16 10.90
C ALA A 261 20.02 -4.94 9.49
N THR A 262 20.96 -5.78 9.07
CA THR A 262 21.41 -5.86 7.68
C THR A 262 20.41 -6.64 6.84
N ILE A 263 20.48 -6.53 5.51
CA ILE A 263 19.71 -7.36 4.58
C ILE A 263 19.92 -8.85 4.85
N ARG A 264 21.15 -9.24 5.17
CA ARG A 264 21.49 -10.63 5.49
C ARG A 264 20.83 -11.11 6.77
N ASP A 265 20.79 -10.26 7.82
CA ASP A 265 20.13 -10.60 9.07
C ASP A 265 18.62 -10.74 8.86
N ALA A 266 18.02 -9.85 8.09
CA ALA A 266 16.59 -9.91 7.74
C ALA A 266 16.26 -11.20 6.97
N TYR A 267 17.09 -11.58 6.00
CA TYR A 267 16.92 -12.84 5.28
C TYR A 267 17.10 -14.05 6.21
N SER A 268 18.10 -14.04 7.09
CA SER A 268 18.31 -15.13 8.05
C SER A 268 17.13 -15.28 9.01
N ASN A 269 16.57 -14.18 9.47
CA ASN A 269 15.36 -14.17 10.32
C ASN A 269 14.16 -14.74 9.58
N LEU A 270 13.98 -14.38 8.29
CA LEU A 270 12.92 -14.93 7.46
C LEU A 270 13.05 -16.45 7.28
N VAL A 271 14.26 -16.92 6.97
CA VAL A 271 14.54 -18.36 6.82
C VAL A 271 14.26 -19.10 8.13
N ASN A 272 14.71 -18.56 9.26
CA ASN A 272 14.44 -19.14 10.59
C ASN A 272 12.94 -19.18 10.89
N TYR A 273 12.22 -18.09 10.58
CA TYR A 273 10.77 -18.04 10.77
C TYR A 273 10.03 -19.08 9.93
N ILE A 274 10.38 -19.19 8.66
CA ILE A 274 9.80 -20.21 7.76
C ILE A 274 10.15 -21.62 8.26
N GLY A 275 11.42 -21.85 8.66
CA GLY A 275 11.84 -23.13 9.20
C GLY A 275 11.06 -23.54 10.46
N THR A 276 10.84 -22.60 11.36
CA THR A 276 10.01 -22.84 12.56
C THR A 276 8.56 -23.15 12.19
N LYS A 277 7.99 -22.40 11.25
CA LYS A 277 6.61 -22.62 10.79
C LYS A 277 6.45 -23.95 10.05
N THR A 278 7.44 -24.35 9.30
CA THR A 278 7.45 -25.67 8.65
C THR A 278 7.48 -26.78 9.70
N ALA A 279 8.38 -26.68 10.68
CA ALA A 279 8.48 -27.67 11.76
C ALA A 279 7.19 -27.75 12.60
N GLU A 280 6.56 -26.60 12.91
CA GLU A 280 5.26 -26.57 13.58
C GLU A 280 4.16 -27.27 12.75
N ALA A 281 4.14 -27.03 11.43
CA ALA A 281 3.18 -27.65 10.53
C ALA A 281 3.39 -29.16 10.40
N ASP A 282 4.65 -29.62 10.34
CA ASP A 282 5.00 -31.04 10.30
C ASP A 282 4.54 -31.76 11.57
N VAL A 283 4.84 -31.20 12.75
CA VAL A 283 4.38 -31.73 14.02
C VAL A 283 2.86 -31.76 14.12
N GLY A 284 2.20 -30.68 13.66
CA GLY A 284 0.73 -30.61 13.61
C GLY A 284 0.13 -31.65 12.67
N SER A 285 0.74 -31.88 11.52
CA SER A 285 0.33 -32.89 10.55
C SER A 285 0.46 -34.31 11.11
N GLU A 286 1.59 -34.61 11.75
CA GLU A 286 1.84 -35.92 12.35
C GLU A 286 0.87 -36.21 13.54
N ALA A 287 0.62 -35.18 14.37
CA ALA A 287 -0.36 -35.29 15.44
C ALA A 287 -1.79 -35.51 14.88
N ALA A 288 -2.19 -34.80 13.86
CA ALA A 288 -3.49 -34.96 13.21
C ALA A 288 -3.64 -36.35 12.58
N LYS A 289 -2.56 -36.83 11.92
CA LYS A 289 -2.53 -38.17 11.36
C LYS A 289 -2.68 -39.24 12.43
N THR A 290 -1.92 -39.14 13.53
CA THR A 290 -2.02 -40.05 14.66
C THR A 290 -3.44 -40.08 15.26
N LEU A 291 -4.08 -38.90 15.35
CA LEU A 291 -5.46 -38.82 15.84
C LEU A 291 -6.45 -39.47 14.87
N MET A 292 -6.25 -39.25 13.57
CA MET A 292 -7.07 -39.87 12.54
C MET A 292 -6.93 -41.39 12.54
N ASP A 293 -5.69 -41.90 12.62
CA ASP A 293 -5.42 -43.35 12.70
C ASP A 293 -6.11 -43.98 13.91
N ARG A 294 -5.99 -43.35 15.09
CA ARG A 294 -6.69 -43.79 16.31
C ARG A 294 -8.21 -43.79 16.15
N ALA A 295 -8.77 -42.74 15.58
CA ALA A 295 -10.21 -42.66 15.35
C ALA A 295 -10.68 -43.75 14.35
N GLN A 296 -9.84 -44.06 13.39
CA GLN A 296 -10.10 -45.14 12.44
C GLN A 296 -10.02 -46.51 13.09
N ASP A 297 -8.99 -46.78 13.90
CA ASP A 297 -8.85 -48.00 14.68
C ASP A 297 -10.04 -48.18 15.64
N GLU A 298 -10.49 -47.11 16.33
CA GLU A 298 -11.64 -47.15 17.21
C GLU A 298 -12.94 -47.43 16.45
N ARG A 299 -13.13 -46.80 15.31
CA ARG A 299 -14.26 -47.08 14.42
C ARG A 299 -14.23 -48.56 13.98
N ASP A 300 -13.08 -49.07 13.55
CA ASP A 300 -12.93 -50.40 13.03
C ASP A 300 -13.06 -51.45 14.15
N SER A 301 -12.71 -51.11 15.38
CA SER A 301 -12.93 -51.96 16.56
C SER A 301 -14.43 -52.15 16.89
N ILE A 302 -15.26 -51.15 16.57
CA ILE A 302 -16.71 -51.19 16.85
C ILE A 302 -17.49 -51.75 15.65
N SER A 303 -17.09 -51.40 14.41
CA SER A 303 -17.83 -51.74 13.20
C SER A 303 -17.05 -52.64 12.23
N GLY A 304 -15.80 -52.97 12.55
CA GLY A 304 -14.98 -53.85 11.74
C GLY A 304 -15.49 -55.29 11.80
N VAL A 305 -15.47 -55.96 10.68
CA VAL A 305 -15.80 -57.37 10.61
C VAL A 305 -14.65 -58.17 11.20
N ASN A 306 -14.90 -58.82 12.35
CA ASN A 306 -13.93 -59.76 12.92
C ASN A 306 -13.89 -61.02 12.07
N LEU A 307 -12.82 -61.18 11.27
CA LEU A 307 -12.66 -62.32 10.35
C LEU A 307 -12.70 -63.66 11.08
N ASP A 308 -12.25 -63.74 12.34
CA ASP A 308 -12.30 -64.95 13.13
C ASP A 308 -13.74 -65.29 13.54
N GLU A 309 -14.55 -64.26 13.86
CA GLU A 309 -15.98 -64.42 14.16
C GLU A 309 -16.78 -64.83 12.92
N GLU A 310 -16.51 -64.17 11.80
CA GLU A 310 -17.13 -64.56 10.52
C GLU A 310 -16.71 -65.95 10.06
N ALA A 311 -15.44 -66.34 10.21
CA ALA A 311 -14.99 -67.72 9.95
C ALA A 311 -15.71 -68.71 10.89
N GLY A 312 -15.86 -68.35 12.14
CA GLY A 312 -16.66 -69.17 13.08
C GLY A 312 -18.14 -69.32 12.70
N ASN A 313 -18.73 -68.17 12.23
CA ASN A 313 -20.10 -68.18 11.71
C ASN A 313 -20.25 -69.01 10.43
N VAL A 314 -19.29 -68.91 9.49
CA VAL A 314 -19.27 -69.74 8.26
C VAL A 314 -19.25 -71.24 8.61
N ILE A 315 -18.36 -71.67 9.51
CA ILE A 315 -18.29 -73.06 9.95
C ILE A 315 -19.59 -73.51 10.59
N LYS A 316 -20.19 -72.65 11.41
CA LYS A 316 -21.47 -72.91 12.08
C LYS A 316 -22.61 -73.10 11.05
N TYR A 317 -22.70 -72.23 10.10
CA TYR A 317 -23.72 -72.34 9.04
C TYR A 317 -23.48 -73.52 8.12
N GLU A 318 -22.21 -73.85 7.78
CA GLU A 318 -21.87 -75.04 7.02
C GLU A 318 -22.30 -76.30 7.76
N GLN A 319 -22.06 -76.42 9.10
CA GLN A 319 -22.50 -77.53 9.92
C GLN A 319 -24.03 -77.63 9.96
N ALA A 320 -24.71 -76.48 10.10
CA ALA A 320 -26.19 -76.44 10.13
C ALA A 320 -26.76 -76.85 8.74
N TYR A 321 -26.14 -76.46 7.68
CA TYR A 321 -26.52 -76.88 6.32
C TYR A 321 -26.35 -78.39 6.15
N ASN A 322 -25.18 -78.89 6.51
CA ASN A 322 -24.93 -80.35 6.46
C ASN A 322 -25.87 -81.18 7.29
N ALA A 323 -26.18 -80.69 8.50
CA ALA A 323 -27.18 -81.36 9.38
C ALA A 323 -28.59 -81.35 8.76
N SER A 324 -28.97 -80.22 8.18
CA SER A 324 -30.26 -80.10 7.45
C SER A 324 -30.33 -81.01 6.22
N ALA A 325 -29.23 -81.14 5.47
CA ALA A 325 -29.13 -82.01 4.30
C ALA A 325 -29.26 -83.49 4.73
N GLN A 326 -28.66 -83.88 5.87
CA GLN A 326 -28.82 -85.22 6.44
C GLN A 326 -30.26 -85.47 6.92
N LEU A 327 -30.89 -84.54 7.57
CA LEU A 327 -32.30 -84.62 7.95
C LEU A 327 -33.19 -84.82 6.74
N ILE A 328 -32.98 -84.14 5.66
CA ILE A 328 -33.73 -84.28 4.40
C ILE A 328 -33.50 -85.70 3.83
N ALA A 329 -32.21 -86.13 3.81
CA ALA A 329 -31.90 -87.52 3.34
C ALA A 329 -32.59 -88.59 4.14
N VAL A 330 -32.58 -88.48 5.52
CA VAL A 330 -33.29 -89.41 6.38
C VAL A 330 -34.79 -89.29 6.16
N ALA A 331 -35.35 -88.13 6.05
CA ALA A 331 -36.77 -87.95 5.75
C ALA A 331 -37.19 -88.66 4.43
N ARG A 332 -36.40 -88.52 3.38
CA ARG A 332 -36.61 -89.20 2.13
C ARG A 332 -36.58 -90.72 2.29
N SER A 333 -35.61 -91.25 3.05
CA SER A 333 -35.50 -92.69 3.27
C SER A 333 -36.65 -93.28 4.14
N ILE A 334 -37.44 -92.44 4.79
CA ILE A 334 -38.61 -92.85 5.57
C ILE A 334 -39.86 -92.85 4.71
N PHE A 335 -39.95 -92.02 3.74
CA PHE A 335 -41.11 -91.83 2.84
C PHE A 335 -41.02 -92.56 1.51
N ASP A 336 -39.86 -93.10 1.16
CA ASP A 336 -39.68 -94.05 0.05
C ASP A 336 -39.84 -95.48 0.63
#